data_600ca65f338a514d1a7765a5be574d9c
#
_entry.id   600ca65f338a514d1a7765a5be574d9c
#
_cell.length_a   1.000
_cell.length_b   1.000
_cell.length_c   1.000
_cell.angle_alpha   90.00
_cell.angle_beta   90.00
_cell.angle_gamma   90.00
#
_symmetry.space_group_name_H-M   'P 1'
#
loop_
_entity.id
_entity.type
_entity.pdbx_description
1 polymer ?
#
loop_
_entity_poly.entity_id
_entity_poly.type
_entity_poly.pdbx_seq_one_letter_code
_entity_poly.pdbx_strand_id
1 'polypeptide(L)'
;EQNVETLNEVGATKIVVTCAHCFNTIKNEYPQLGGKYEVLHHTQLLNRLVREKKIAPVNRPDGPRKSSLKDVASTGPSVTYHDPCYLGRHNNVYAPPRELISALPGVELKEMERTKEKSFCCGAGGARMWMEEKLGSRINLNRTEEAIATGADRIAVGCPFCRVMLSDGLPAKQSEGASEDIEVVDVAQMLLASIKESEATSVGQTEAEEQAEAEPK
;
A
#
# COMPACT_ATOMS: atom_id res chain seq x y z
N GLU A 1 6.54 -17.32 20.98
CA GLU A 1 5.80 -18.50 21.45
C GLU A 1 4.31 -18.22 21.53
N GLN A 2 3.83 -17.31 22.39
CA GLN A 2 2.41 -17.03 22.61
C GLN A 2 1.59 -16.84 21.32
N ASN A 3 2.07 -16.06 20.35
CA ASN A 3 1.36 -15.88 19.07
C ASN A 3 1.26 -17.17 18.27
N VAL A 4 2.27 -18.03 18.32
CA VAL A 4 2.24 -19.35 17.64
C VAL A 4 1.23 -20.26 18.30
N GLU A 5 1.19 -20.30 19.64
CA GLU A 5 0.19 -21.04 20.41
C GLU A 5 -1.21 -20.60 20.04
N THR A 6 -1.50 -19.29 20.10
CA THR A 6 -2.81 -18.72 19.72
C THR A 6 -3.21 -19.08 18.28
N LEU A 7 -2.29 -18.95 17.31
CA LEU A 7 -2.57 -19.29 15.91
C LEU A 7 -2.83 -20.78 15.70
N ASN A 8 -2.12 -21.64 16.44
CA ASN A 8 -2.35 -23.08 16.41
C ASN A 8 -3.67 -23.47 17.07
N GLU A 9 -4.03 -22.85 18.20
CA GLU A 9 -5.31 -23.09 18.90
C GLU A 9 -6.51 -22.74 18.01
N VAL A 10 -6.46 -21.64 17.25
CA VAL A 10 -7.54 -21.28 16.32
C VAL A 10 -7.48 -22.05 15.00
N GLY A 11 -6.52 -22.95 14.82
CA GLY A 11 -6.37 -23.76 13.61
C GLY A 11 -6.02 -22.96 12.36
N ALA A 12 -5.27 -21.86 12.50
CA ALA A 12 -4.87 -21.03 11.38
C ALA A 12 -3.97 -21.83 10.41
N THR A 13 -4.34 -21.88 9.14
CA THR A 13 -3.55 -22.52 8.08
C THR A 13 -3.04 -21.51 7.05
N LYS A 14 -3.78 -20.42 6.84
CA LYS A 14 -3.43 -19.32 5.93
C LYS A 14 -3.48 -17.99 6.66
N ILE A 15 -2.43 -17.19 6.48
CA ILE A 15 -2.33 -15.87 7.11
C ILE A 15 -2.03 -14.83 6.03
N VAL A 16 -2.83 -13.78 5.99
CA VAL A 16 -2.57 -12.61 5.16
C VAL A 16 -2.13 -11.47 6.04
N VAL A 17 -1.05 -10.82 5.68
CA VAL A 17 -0.47 -9.72 6.45
C VAL A 17 -0.26 -8.49 5.59
N THR A 18 -0.45 -7.32 6.17
CA THR A 18 -0.20 -6.02 5.53
C THR A 18 1.19 -5.47 5.85
N CYS A 19 1.83 -5.99 6.89
CA CYS A 19 3.14 -5.56 7.34
C CYS A 19 4.23 -6.49 6.83
N ALA A 20 5.23 -5.92 6.13
CA ALA A 20 6.36 -6.68 5.61
C ALA A 20 7.21 -7.36 6.70
N HIS A 21 7.32 -6.74 7.89
CA HIS A 21 8.00 -7.36 9.05
C HIS A 21 7.24 -8.59 9.55
N CYS A 22 5.92 -8.46 9.76
CA CYS A 22 5.07 -9.58 10.16
C CYS A 22 5.12 -10.70 9.13
N PHE A 23 5.12 -10.36 7.82
CA PHE A 23 5.28 -11.34 6.74
C PHE A 23 6.56 -12.15 6.92
N ASN A 24 7.69 -11.47 7.12
CA ASN A 24 8.96 -12.14 7.33
C ASN A 24 8.97 -13.03 8.58
N THR A 25 8.56 -12.47 9.72
CA THR A 25 8.61 -13.18 11.01
C THR A 25 7.69 -14.40 11.03
N ILE A 26 6.43 -14.26 10.58
CA ILE A 26 5.49 -15.39 10.58
C ILE A 26 5.92 -16.48 9.60
N LYS A 27 6.43 -16.07 8.42
CA LYS A 27 6.83 -17.01 7.37
C LYS A 27 8.14 -17.73 7.68
N ASN A 28 9.15 -17.01 8.19
CA ASN A 28 10.53 -17.51 8.24
C ASN A 28 11.01 -17.86 9.65
N GLU A 29 10.42 -17.25 10.71
CA GLU A 29 10.88 -17.42 12.09
C GLU A 29 9.92 -18.31 12.89
N TYR A 30 8.59 -18.19 12.74
CA TYR A 30 7.60 -19.00 13.45
C TYR A 30 7.73 -20.52 13.21
N PRO A 31 8.20 -21.02 12.05
CA PRO A 31 8.44 -22.45 11.87
C PRO A 31 9.41 -23.06 12.89
N GLN A 32 10.36 -22.29 13.42
CA GLN A 32 11.29 -22.71 14.46
C GLN A 32 10.61 -22.94 15.81
N LEU A 33 9.43 -22.33 16.00
CA LEU A 33 8.59 -22.41 17.20
C LEU A 33 7.37 -23.31 16.99
N GLY A 34 7.31 -24.08 15.89
CA GLY A 34 6.21 -24.98 15.58
C GLY A 34 5.03 -24.34 14.82
N GLY A 35 5.13 -23.05 14.45
CA GLY A 35 4.11 -22.36 13.68
C GLY A 35 4.34 -22.49 12.17
N LYS A 36 3.61 -23.37 11.49
CA LYS A 36 3.72 -23.59 10.04
C LYS A 36 2.45 -23.16 9.32
N TYR A 37 2.52 -22.02 8.63
CA TYR A 37 1.38 -21.41 7.94
C TYR A 37 1.72 -21.08 6.49
N GLU A 38 0.69 -21.08 5.61
CA GLU A 38 0.79 -20.41 4.30
C GLU A 38 0.67 -18.90 4.55
N VAL A 39 1.77 -18.16 4.45
CA VAL A 39 1.79 -16.73 4.71
C VAL A 39 1.86 -15.96 3.40
N LEU A 40 0.91 -15.05 3.20
CA LEU A 40 0.86 -14.16 2.04
C LEU A 40 0.93 -12.70 2.50
N HIS A 41 1.72 -11.91 1.82
CA HIS A 41 1.61 -10.46 1.92
C HIS A 41 0.36 -9.99 1.16
N HIS A 42 -0.33 -8.97 1.66
CA HIS A 42 -1.58 -8.49 1.04
C HIS A 42 -1.43 -8.17 -0.44
N THR A 43 -0.30 -7.60 -0.87
CA THR A 43 -0.04 -7.32 -2.30
C THR A 43 0.02 -8.57 -3.16
N GLN A 44 0.49 -9.71 -2.62
CA GLN A 44 0.48 -10.99 -3.32
C GLN A 44 -0.95 -11.54 -3.47
N LEU A 45 -1.75 -11.47 -2.41
CA LEU A 45 -3.14 -11.90 -2.45
C LEU A 45 -3.95 -11.04 -3.41
N LEU A 46 -3.88 -9.71 -3.28
CA LEU A 46 -4.60 -8.78 -4.13
C LEU A 46 -4.22 -8.92 -5.61
N ASN A 47 -2.92 -9.04 -5.91
CA ASN A 47 -2.46 -9.29 -7.27
C ASN A 47 -3.03 -10.60 -7.84
N ARG A 48 -3.05 -11.67 -7.04
CA ARG A 48 -3.67 -12.94 -7.44
C ARG A 48 -5.15 -12.78 -7.74
N LEU A 49 -5.91 -12.07 -6.90
CA LEU A 49 -7.34 -11.84 -7.09
C LEU A 49 -7.63 -11.02 -8.35
N VAL A 50 -6.80 -10.03 -8.66
CA VAL A 50 -6.91 -9.26 -9.92
C VAL A 50 -6.61 -10.15 -11.12
N ARG A 51 -5.54 -10.95 -11.08
CA ARG A 51 -5.18 -11.88 -12.17
C ARG A 51 -6.26 -12.95 -12.41
N GLU A 52 -6.88 -13.45 -11.34
CA GLU A 52 -7.99 -14.40 -11.40
C GLU A 52 -9.34 -13.72 -11.74
N LYS A 53 -9.35 -12.41 -12.01
CA LYS A 53 -10.55 -11.60 -12.31
C LYS A 53 -11.64 -11.66 -11.22
N LYS A 54 -11.23 -11.94 -9.98
CA LYS A 54 -12.12 -11.89 -8.81
C LYS A 54 -12.31 -10.47 -8.30
N ILE A 55 -11.34 -9.61 -8.61
CA ILE A 55 -11.38 -8.16 -8.38
C ILE A 55 -11.00 -7.51 -9.71
N ALA A 56 -11.81 -6.54 -10.15
CA ALA A 56 -11.55 -5.80 -11.38
C ALA A 56 -11.36 -4.31 -11.07
N PRO A 57 -10.15 -3.77 -11.20
CA PRO A 57 -9.94 -2.33 -11.16
C PRO A 57 -10.48 -1.72 -12.46
N VAL A 58 -11.55 -0.95 -12.38
CA VAL A 58 -12.25 -0.37 -13.54
C VAL A 58 -12.20 1.16 -13.56
N ASN A 59 -12.04 1.77 -12.38
CA ASN A 59 -11.96 3.21 -12.23
C ASN A 59 -10.52 3.65 -12.03
N ARG A 60 -10.20 4.87 -12.46
CA ARG A 60 -8.93 5.49 -12.08
C ARG A 60 -8.95 5.72 -10.56
N PRO A 61 -7.85 5.48 -9.85
CA PRO A 61 -7.74 5.85 -8.45
C PRO A 61 -7.68 7.39 -8.38
N ASP A 62 -8.83 8.03 -8.30
CA ASP A 62 -8.92 9.47 -8.18
C ASP A 62 -8.42 9.90 -6.81
N GLY A 63 -7.32 10.60 -6.78
CA GLY A 63 -6.90 11.41 -5.65
C GLY A 63 -7.61 12.77 -5.64
N PRO A 64 -7.50 13.53 -4.57
CA PRO A 64 -8.07 14.87 -4.51
C PRO A 64 -7.46 15.73 -5.62
N ARG A 65 -8.24 16.00 -6.68
CA ARG A 65 -7.84 16.94 -7.72
C ARG A 65 -7.81 18.35 -7.14
N LYS A 66 -6.65 18.77 -6.74
CA LYS A 66 -6.35 20.18 -6.57
C LYS A 66 -5.51 20.64 -7.76
N SER A 67 -6.07 20.77 -8.94
CA SER A 67 -5.49 21.69 -9.92
C SER A 67 -6.45 21.97 -11.06
N SER A 68 -6.71 23.22 -11.24
CA SER A 68 -7.31 23.89 -12.35
C SER A 68 -6.34 23.90 -13.57
N LEU A 69 -6.02 22.74 -14.11
CA LEU A 69 -5.34 22.64 -15.40
C LEU A 69 -6.25 21.90 -16.37
N LYS A 70 -6.90 22.69 -17.21
CA LYS A 70 -7.88 22.27 -18.21
C LYS A 70 -7.31 21.44 -19.37
N ASP A 71 -6.03 21.06 -19.37
CA ASP A 71 -5.36 20.54 -20.55
C ASP A 71 -4.46 19.31 -20.36
N VAL A 72 -4.66 18.49 -19.33
CA VAL A 72 -4.01 17.15 -19.30
C VAL A 72 -5.07 16.09 -19.48
N ALA A 73 -5.55 15.99 -20.71
CA ALA A 73 -6.34 14.86 -21.17
C ALA A 73 -5.47 13.61 -21.10
N SER A 74 -5.95 12.61 -20.37
CA SER A 74 -5.68 11.18 -20.52
C SER A 74 -4.67 10.45 -19.62
N THR A 75 -3.76 11.08 -18.91
CA THR A 75 -2.89 10.33 -17.97
C THR A 75 -3.44 10.40 -16.55
N GLY A 76 -3.66 9.25 -15.94
CA GLY A 76 -3.93 9.13 -14.49
C GLY A 76 -2.69 9.52 -13.66
N PRO A 77 -2.76 9.46 -12.33
CA PRO A 77 -1.65 9.84 -11.48
C PRO A 77 -0.43 8.99 -11.77
N SER A 78 0.73 9.64 -11.83
CA SER A 78 2.00 8.93 -11.86
C SER A 78 2.36 8.51 -10.43
N VAL A 79 2.89 7.29 -10.30
CA VAL A 79 3.14 6.65 -9.01
C VAL A 79 4.57 6.15 -8.95
N THR A 80 5.27 6.42 -7.86
CA THR A 80 6.52 5.73 -7.55
C THR A 80 6.30 4.72 -6.43
N TYR A 81 7.01 3.58 -6.45
CA TYR A 81 6.82 2.54 -5.46
C TYR A 81 8.05 2.39 -4.55
N HIS A 82 7.82 2.45 -3.25
CA HIS A 82 8.84 2.14 -2.25
C HIS A 82 8.82 0.64 -1.93
N ASP A 83 9.92 -0.05 -2.24
CA ASP A 83 10.10 -1.47 -1.89
C ASP A 83 10.37 -1.64 -0.38
N PRO A 84 9.47 -2.25 0.39
CA PRO A 84 9.74 -2.58 1.78
C PRO A 84 10.87 -3.62 1.87
N CYS A 85 11.88 -3.36 2.69
CA CYS A 85 13.07 -4.23 2.76
C CYS A 85 12.74 -5.68 3.16
N TYR A 86 11.82 -5.89 4.10
CA TYR A 86 11.40 -7.23 4.52
C TYR A 86 10.51 -7.96 3.51
N LEU A 87 9.86 -7.24 2.60
CA LEU A 87 9.12 -7.85 1.50
C LEU A 87 10.04 -8.18 0.33
N GLY A 88 10.82 -7.20 -0.13
CA GLY A 88 11.73 -7.35 -1.26
C GLY A 88 13.02 -8.08 -0.88
N ARG A 89 13.94 -7.41 -0.21
CA ARG A 89 15.29 -7.90 0.05
C ARG A 89 15.34 -9.21 0.83
N HIS A 90 14.47 -9.39 1.83
CA HIS A 90 14.46 -10.60 2.66
C HIS A 90 13.60 -11.73 2.08
N ASN A 91 12.61 -11.43 1.22
CA ASN A 91 11.67 -12.42 0.71
C ASN A 91 11.54 -12.45 -0.81
N ASN A 92 12.29 -11.64 -1.56
CA ASN A 92 12.30 -11.56 -3.03
C ASN A 92 10.93 -11.27 -3.67
N VAL A 93 10.04 -10.57 -2.96
CA VAL A 93 8.72 -10.21 -3.46
C VAL A 93 8.77 -8.81 -4.06
N TYR A 94 9.00 -8.70 -5.37
CA TYR A 94 9.12 -7.43 -6.12
C TYR A 94 8.03 -7.26 -7.18
N ALA A 95 7.66 -8.35 -7.86
CA ALA A 95 6.71 -8.29 -8.97
C ALA A 95 5.25 -8.02 -8.52
N PRO A 96 4.67 -8.70 -7.51
CA PRO A 96 3.27 -8.55 -7.17
C PRO A 96 2.79 -7.12 -6.92
N PRO A 97 3.47 -6.27 -6.14
CA PRO A 97 3.04 -4.89 -5.94
C PRO A 97 3.12 -4.06 -7.24
N ARG A 98 4.10 -4.31 -8.10
CA ARG A 98 4.24 -3.61 -9.40
C ARG A 98 3.17 -4.02 -10.39
N GLU A 99 2.92 -5.32 -10.50
CA GLU A 99 1.84 -5.86 -11.33
C GLU A 99 0.48 -5.28 -10.89
N LEU A 100 0.26 -5.18 -9.58
CA LEU A 100 -0.95 -4.61 -9.01
C LEU A 100 -1.10 -3.12 -9.37
N ILE A 101 -0.05 -2.32 -9.21
CA ILE A 101 -0.05 -0.90 -9.59
C ILE A 101 -0.27 -0.76 -11.11
N SER A 102 0.39 -1.57 -11.92
CA SER A 102 0.26 -1.54 -13.38
C SER A 102 -1.12 -2.00 -13.89
N ALA A 103 -1.86 -2.74 -13.07
CA ALA A 103 -3.24 -3.14 -13.39
C ALA A 103 -4.26 -2.02 -13.15
N LEU A 104 -3.88 -0.95 -12.45
CA LEU A 104 -4.77 0.18 -12.17
C LEU A 104 -4.94 1.05 -13.43
N PRO A 105 -6.17 1.35 -13.86
CA PRO A 105 -6.41 2.10 -15.08
C PRO A 105 -5.78 3.50 -15.06
N GLY A 106 -4.99 3.83 -16.06
CA GLY A 106 -4.39 5.14 -16.27
C GLY A 106 -3.27 5.51 -15.29
N VAL A 107 -2.77 4.58 -14.50
CA VAL A 107 -1.63 4.80 -13.60
C VAL A 107 -0.32 4.55 -14.33
N GLU A 108 0.62 5.48 -14.21
CA GLU A 108 2.00 5.36 -14.70
C GLU A 108 2.94 5.06 -13.54
N LEU A 109 3.68 3.95 -13.60
CA LEU A 109 4.70 3.62 -12.60
C LEU A 109 6.06 4.23 -12.99
N LYS A 110 6.59 5.09 -12.12
CA LYS A 110 7.93 5.68 -12.23
C LYS A 110 8.83 5.08 -11.15
N GLU A 111 9.84 4.33 -11.54
CA GLU A 111 10.77 3.71 -10.57
C GLU A 111 11.75 4.74 -9.99
N MET A 112 12.09 4.56 -8.72
CA MET A 112 13.18 5.31 -8.10
C MET A 112 14.54 4.81 -8.61
N GLU A 113 15.59 5.58 -8.44
CA GLU A 113 16.95 5.17 -8.82
C GLU A 113 17.36 3.89 -8.08
N ARG A 114 17.17 3.87 -6.75
CA ARG A 114 17.42 2.68 -5.92
C ARG A 114 16.13 1.88 -5.75
N THR A 115 15.94 0.88 -6.58
CA THR A 115 14.72 0.04 -6.61
C THR A 115 15.04 -1.44 -6.45
N LYS A 116 14.06 -2.24 -6.11
CA LYS A 116 14.14 -3.70 -5.92
C LYS A 116 15.25 -4.10 -4.93
N GLU A 117 16.22 -4.91 -5.37
CA GLU A 117 17.34 -5.39 -4.54
C GLU A 117 18.20 -4.24 -3.99
N LYS A 118 18.31 -3.15 -4.74
CA LYS A 118 19.06 -1.95 -4.38
C LYS A 118 18.24 -0.92 -3.61
N SER A 119 16.97 -1.20 -3.34
CA SER A 119 16.07 -0.26 -2.67
C SER A 119 16.65 0.26 -1.36
N PHE A 120 16.52 1.57 -1.14
CA PHE A 120 16.94 2.19 0.11
C PHE A 120 15.86 2.02 1.19
N CYS A 121 16.28 2.00 2.46
CA CYS A 121 15.37 1.78 3.60
C CYS A 121 14.47 3.00 3.84
N CYS A 122 13.26 2.76 4.37
CA CYS A 122 12.39 3.84 4.89
C CYS A 122 12.86 4.41 6.22
N GLY A 123 13.80 3.73 6.91
CA GLY A 123 14.33 4.16 8.20
C GLY A 123 13.61 3.63 9.44
N ALA A 124 12.57 2.79 9.31
CA ALA A 124 11.84 2.27 10.48
C ALA A 124 12.57 1.14 11.21
N GLY A 125 13.35 0.33 10.49
CA GLY A 125 13.94 -0.90 11.01
C GLY A 125 14.92 -0.68 12.16
N GLY A 126 15.10 -1.73 13.00
CA GLY A 126 15.98 -1.68 14.16
C GLY A 126 15.52 -0.70 15.23
N ALA A 127 14.22 -0.48 15.37
CA ALA A 127 13.61 0.49 16.27
C ALA A 127 13.99 1.97 15.99
N ARG A 128 14.64 2.27 14.86
CA ARG A 128 15.08 3.64 14.53
C ARG A 128 13.93 4.64 14.39
N MET A 129 12.73 4.18 14.07
CA MET A 129 11.55 5.06 14.04
C MET A 129 11.24 5.74 15.40
N TRP A 130 11.76 5.16 16.48
CA TRP A 130 11.60 5.67 17.84
C TRP A 130 12.82 6.47 18.34
N MET A 131 13.84 6.60 17.51
CA MET A 131 15.09 7.27 17.85
C MET A 131 15.25 8.57 17.09
N GLU A 132 15.79 9.58 17.74
CA GLU A 132 16.24 10.79 17.07
C GLU A 132 17.59 10.54 16.39
N GLU A 133 17.67 10.83 15.10
CA GLU A 133 18.94 10.77 14.36
C GLU A 133 19.75 12.04 14.63
N LYS A 134 20.90 11.86 15.29
CA LYS A 134 21.82 12.97 15.65
C LYS A 134 23.06 13.05 14.77
N LEU A 135 23.29 12.04 13.93
CA LEU A 135 24.45 11.93 13.04
C LEU A 135 23.98 11.86 11.58
N GLY A 136 24.40 12.85 10.78
CA GLY A 136 24.03 12.92 9.37
C GLY A 136 22.55 13.29 9.15
N SER A 137 21.94 12.80 8.07
CA SER A 137 20.56 13.02 7.73
C SER A 137 19.70 11.81 8.09
N ARG A 138 18.43 12.05 8.45
CA ARG A 138 17.47 10.98 8.72
C ARG A 138 17.25 10.12 7.45
N ILE A 139 17.20 8.80 7.63
CA ILE A 139 17.06 7.83 6.54
C ILE A 139 15.77 8.07 5.75
N ASN A 140 14.66 8.37 6.45
CA ASN A 140 13.38 8.62 5.81
C ASN A 140 13.41 9.88 4.93
N LEU A 141 14.10 10.94 5.33
CA LEU A 141 14.27 12.16 4.52
C LEU A 141 14.98 11.86 3.21
N ASN A 142 16.10 11.11 3.28
CA ASN A 142 16.86 10.69 2.10
C ASN A 142 16.00 9.86 1.14
N ARG A 143 15.20 8.91 1.69
CA ARG A 143 14.32 8.07 0.86
C ARG A 143 13.15 8.86 0.27
N THR A 144 12.58 9.79 1.03
CA THR A 144 11.50 10.67 0.55
C THR A 144 12.00 11.58 -0.57
N GLU A 145 13.19 12.15 -0.43
CA GLU A 145 13.82 12.97 -1.47
C GLU A 145 14.00 12.21 -2.78
N GLU A 146 14.48 10.97 -2.71
CA GLU A 146 14.60 10.11 -3.89
C GLU A 146 13.23 9.79 -4.54
N ALA A 147 12.19 9.61 -3.72
CA ALA A 147 10.84 9.41 -4.24
C ALA A 147 10.30 10.66 -4.95
N ILE A 148 10.50 11.84 -4.37
CA ILE A 148 10.12 13.14 -4.96
C ILE A 148 10.88 13.39 -6.27
N ALA A 149 12.16 13.02 -6.34
CA ALA A 149 12.99 13.19 -7.54
C ALA A 149 12.47 12.44 -8.76
N THR A 150 11.59 11.44 -8.59
CA THR A 150 10.93 10.75 -9.72
C THR A 150 9.91 11.62 -10.44
N GLY A 151 9.47 12.73 -9.84
CA GLY A 151 8.37 13.55 -10.34
C GLY A 151 7.04 12.81 -10.38
N ALA A 152 6.84 11.84 -9.49
CA ALA A 152 5.58 11.13 -9.35
C ALA A 152 4.60 11.91 -8.45
N ASP A 153 3.29 11.81 -8.74
CA ASP A 153 2.23 12.45 -7.96
C ASP A 153 1.97 11.73 -6.64
N ARG A 154 2.31 10.42 -6.57
CA ARG A 154 2.09 9.58 -5.39
C ARG A 154 3.28 8.68 -5.09
N ILE A 155 3.50 8.45 -3.80
CA ILE A 155 4.44 7.46 -3.30
C ILE A 155 3.64 6.25 -2.80
N ALA A 156 3.63 5.17 -3.57
CA ALA A 156 2.96 3.94 -3.18
C ALA A 156 3.84 3.11 -2.25
N VAL A 157 3.22 2.52 -1.23
CA VAL A 157 3.87 1.65 -0.25
C VAL A 157 3.07 0.36 -0.06
N GLY A 158 3.74 -0.69 0.43
CA GLY A 158 3.11 -1.95 0.80
C GLY A 158 3.45 -2.35 2.24
N CYS A 159 3.67 -1.39 3.13
CA CYS A 159 3.98 -1.65 4.53
C CYS A 159 3.58 -0.45 5.39
N PRO A 160 2.84 -0.64 6.51
CA PRO A 160 2.39 0.46 7.36
C PRO A 160 3.56 1.24 7.97
N PHE A 161 4.66 0.59 8.35
CA PHE A 161 5.84 1.29 8.85
C PHE A 161 6.49 2.18 7.78
N CYS A 162 6.62 1.67 6.54
CA CYS A 162 7.13 2.49 5.44
C CYS A 162 6.21 3.68 5.16
N ARG A 163 4.89 3.48 5.27
CA ARG A 163 3.92 4.56 5.12
C ARG A 163 4.14 5.66 6.16
N VAL A 164 4.25 5.30 7.43
CA VAL A 164 4.51 6.26 8.52
C VAL A 164 5.80 7.03 8.27
N MET A 165 6.90 6.33 7.95
CA MET A 165 8.21 6.96 7.78
C MET A 165 8.26 7.92 6.58
N LEU A 166 7.68 7.55 5.45
CA LEU A 166 7.65 8.42 4.27
C LEU A 166 6.66 9.57 4.43
N SER A 167 5.52 9.35 5.10
CA SER A 167 4.58 10.42 5.47
C SER A 167 5.18 11.41 6.46
N ASP A 168 6.05 10.97 7.37
CA ASP A 168 6.79 11.84 8.28
C ASP A 168 7.89 12.63 7.56
N GLY A 169 8.54 12.03 6.55
CA GLY A 169 9.58 12.69 5.76
C GLY A 169 9.03 13.74 4.76
N LEU A 170 7.80 13.58 4.30
CA LEU A 170 7.23 14.39 3.24
C LEU A 170 7.04 15.88 3.61
N PRO A 171 6.46 16.25 4.79
CA PRO A 171 6.28 17.65 5.18
C PRO A 171 7.61 18.42 5.28
N ALA A 172 8.67 17.77 5.73
CA ALA A 172 9.99 18.42 5.79
C ALA A 172 10.49 18.80 4.39
N LYS A 173 10.29 17.93 3.39
CA LYS A 173 10.66 18.21 2.00
C LYS A 173 9.71 19.20 1.31
N GLN A 174 8.45 19.21 1.67
CA GLN A 174 7.49 20.22 1.20
C GLN A 174 7.85 21.61 1.72
N SER A 175 8.30 21.75 2.97
CA SER A 175 8.80 23.01 3.50
C SER A 175 10.09 23.50 2.82
N GLU A 176 10.86 22.60 2.21
CA GLU A 176 12.05 22.88 1.40
C GLU A 176 11.72 23.17 -0.07
N GLY A 177 10.44 23.16 -0.48
CA GLY A 177 9.98 23.50 -1.81
C GLY A 177 9.52 22.33 -2.69
N ALA A 178 9.34 21.13 -2.12
CA ALA A 178 8.70 20.04 -2.83
C ALA A 178 7.18 20.33 -2.99
N SER A 179 6.56 19.68 -4.00
CA SER A 179 5.12 19.86 -4.26
C SER A 179 4.26 19.45 -3.05
N GLU A 180 3.30 20.29 -2.68
CA GLU A 180 2.32 20.00 -1.62
C GLU A 180 1.31 18.91 -2.02
N ASP A 181 1.18 18.63 -3.32
CA ASP A 181 0.20 17.66 -3.85
C ASP A 181 0.65 16.20 -3.77
N ILE A 182 1.92 15.94 -3.42
CA ILE A 182 2.44 14.58 -3.29
C ILE A 182 1.87 13.93 -2.03
N GLU A 183 1.36 12.71 -2.17
CA GLU A 183 0.83 11.92 -1.06
C GLU A 183 1.47 10.52 -0.96
N VAL A 184 1.50 9.96 0.26
CA VAL A 184 1.93 8.58 0.51
C VAL A 184 0.71 7.70 0.70
N VAL A 185 0.53 6.69 -0.16
CA VAL A 185 -0.65 5.82 -0.16
C VAL A 185 -0.25 4.34 -0.13
N ASP A 186 -1.07 3.49 0.50
CA ASP A 186 -0.90 2.05 0.39
C ASP A 186 -1.47 1.55 -0.94
N VAL A 187 -0.79 0.57 -1.55
CA VAL A 187 -1.22 -0.05 -2.82
C VAL A 187 -2.65 -0.61 -2.73
N ALA A 188 -3.04 -1.15 -1.57
CA ALA A 188 -4.39 -1.66 -1.36
C ALA A 188 -5.44 -0.53 -1.38
N GLN A 189 -5.12 0.66 -0.88
CA GLN A 189 -6.01 1.82 -0.94
C GLN A 189 -6.20 2.32 -2.38
N MET A 190 -5.12 2.30 -3.17
CA MET A 190 -5.21 2.63 -4.60
C MET A 190 -6.10 1.64 -5.35
N LEU A 191 -5.97 0.34 -5.06
CA LEU A 191 -6.82 -0.69 -5.65
C LEU A 191 -8.28 -0.47 -5.25
N LEU A 192 -8.55 -0.23 -3.95
CA LEU A 192 -9.91 0.01 -3.45
C LEU A 192 -10.58 1.17 -4.17
N ALA A 193 -9.86 2.28 -4.37
CA ALA A 193 -10.35 3.44 -5.12
C ALA A 193 -10.63 3.13 -6.61
N SER A 194 -10.04 2.06 -7.13
CA SER A 194 -10.18 1.66 -8.55
C SER A 194 -11.22 0.56 -8.77
N ILE A 195 -11.77 -0.04 -7.72
CA ILE A 195 -12.81 -1.04 -7.82
C ILE A 195 -14.15 -0.34 -8.08
N LYS A 196 -14.95 -0.87 -9.03
CA LYS A 196 -16.31 -0.40 -9.26
C LYS A 196 -17.15 -0.68 -8.00
N GLU A 197 -17.84 0.31 -7.49
CA GLU A 197 -18.87 0.09 -6.48
C GLU A 197 -19.88 -0.94 -7.04
N SER A 198 -20.04 -2.05 -6.35
CA SER A 198 -21.04 -3.04 -6.75
C SER A 198 -22.43 -2.41 -6.57
N GLU A 199 -23.33 -2.59 -7.52
CA GLU A 199 -24.74 -2.14 -7.48
C GLU A 199 -25.54 -2.71 -6.28
N ALA A 200 -24.89 -3.40 -5.37
CA ALA A 200 -25.49 -4.03 -4.19
C ALA A 200 -26.07 -3.05 -3.14
N THR A 201 -25.82 -1.74 -3.29
CA THR A 201 -26.35 -0.72 -2.37
C THR A 201 -27.74 -0.20 -2.80
N SER A 202 -28.22 -0.50 -4.03
CA SER A 202 -29.52 -0.05 -4.51
C SER A 202 -30.69 -0.90 -4.01
N VAL A 203 -30.45 -2.13 -3.56
CA VAL A 203 -31.52 -3.03 -3.08
C VAL A 203 -32.03 -2.64 -1.70
N GLY A 204 -31.15 -2.07 -0.85
CA GLY A 204 -31.53 -1.61 0.50
C GLY A 204 -32.33 -0.31 0.52
N GLN A 205 -32.27 0.52 -0.52
CA GLN A 205 -33.05 1.76 -0.59
C GLN A 205 -34.46 1.54 -1.11
N THR A 206 -34.68 0.59 -2.04
CA THR A 206 -35.99 0.23 -2.55
C THR A 206 -36.84 -0.47 -1.48
N GLU A 207 -36.27 -1.30 -0.62
CA GLU A 207 -37.04 -1.95 0.47
C GLU A 207 -37.42 -0.96 1.59
N ALA A 208 -36.63 0.10 1.82
CA ALA A 208 -36.97 1.13 2.79
C ALA A 208 -38.06 2.10 2.27
N GLU A 209 -38.11 2.38 0.97
CA GLU A 209 -39.14 3.21 0.35
C GLU A 209 -40.46 2.46 0.23
N GLU A 210 -40.43 1.17 -0.04
CA GLU A 210 -41.65 0.33 -0.13
C GLU A 210 -42.29 0.08 1.24
N GLN A 211 -41.52 0.09 2.32
CA GLN A 211 -42.05 0.00 3.70
C GLN A 211 -42.58 1.32 4.23
N ALA A 212 -42.12 2.45 3.71
CA ALA A 212 -42.61 3.77 4.11
C ALA A 212 -43.97 4.13 3.47
N GLU A 213 -44.36 3.52 2.35
CA GLU A 213 -45.65 3.72 1.69
C GLU A 213 -46.75 2.78 2.22
N ALA A 214 -46.46 1.79 3.05
CA ALA A 214 -47.38 0.77 3.52
C ALA A 214 -48.02 1.06 4.90
N GLU A 215 -47.77 2.22 5.54
CA GLU A 215 -48.52 2.60 6.75
C GLU A 215 -49.83 3.31 6.39
N PRO A 216 -51.00 2.73 6.72
CA PRO A 216 -52.29 3.36 6.47
C PRO A 216 -52.57 4.45 7.51
N LYS A 217 -53.11 5.56 7.01
CA LYS A 217 -53.61 6.69 7.82
C LYS A 217 -54.81 6.32 8.66
#